data_7601264b0300d06aa38baaa51e1baf22
#
_entry.id   7601264b0300d06aa38baaa51e1baf22
#
_cell.length_a   1.000
_cell.length_b   1.000
_cell.length_c   1.000
_cell.angle_alpha   90.00
_cell.angle_beta   90.00
_cell.angle_gamma   90.00
#
_symmetry.space_group_name_H-M   'P 1'
#
loop_
_entity.id
_entity.type
_entity.pdbx_description
1 polymer ?
#
loop_
_entity_poly.entity_id
_entity_poly.type
_entity_poly.pdbx_seq_one_letter_code
_entity_poly.pdbx_strand_id
1 'polypeptide(L)'
;FLEGGSSASQRSEAPVEPTTETVPEQSEQSEPPEQPEPEQEPEQPAAPERSLHQQNMLDLLETLAVKGRAPKTGYSRDEFGQRWKDIDRNGCDQRNDILARDLTNVEAPKGCKVLSGDLQDPYTGQHIHFVRGQKTSQAVQIDHVVALADAWQKGAQQLSPERREQFANDPMNLLAVDGPANMQKGAGDAATWLPANKGFRCTYVSIQVRVKAEYQLWVTQAEKEAIQRELGRC
;
A
#
# COMPACT_ATOMS: atom_id res chain seq x y z
N PHE A 1 49.67 9.42 -39.57
CA PHE A 1 50.96 10.03 -39.10
C PHE A 1 51.16 9.58 -37.65
N LEU A 2 51.89 8.54 -37.49
CA LEU A 2 53.29 8.39 -37.05
C LEU A 2 53.36 8.46 -35.54
N GLU A 3 53.57 7.30 -34.86
CA GLU A 3 54.84 6.65 -34.48
C GLU A 3 55.53 7.43 -33.40
N GLY A 4 56.07 6.85 -32.41
CA GLY A 4 56.83 5.68 -32.05
C GLY A 4 57.31 5.89 -30.65
N GLY A 5 57.60 4.95 -29.84
CA GLY A 5 58.66 4.00 -29.93
C GLY A 5 59.42 4.01 -28.62
N SER A 6 59.45 2.86 -27.93
CA SER A 6 60.68 2.05 -27.64
C SER A 6 61.69 2.72 -26.71
N SER A 7 62.30 2.15 -25.72
CA SER A 7 62.98 0.85 -25.52
C SER A 7 63.76 0.90 -24.20
N ALA A 8 63.71 -0.11 -23.40
CA ALA A 8 64.72 -1.05 -22.96
C ALA A 8 66.04 -0.53 -22.28
N SER A 9 66.43 -1.12 -21.19
CA SER A 9 67.65 -1.98 -21.04
C SER A 9 68.16 -1.99 -19.59
N GLN A 10 68.06 -3.08 -18.91
CA GLN A 10 69.10 -4.08 -18.53
C GLN A 10 70.34 -3.58 -17.80
N ARG A 11 70.63 -4.22 -16.71
CA ARG A 11 71.75 -5.11 -16.26
C ARG A 11 72.02 -4.92 -14.79
N SER A 12 72.00 -5.99 -13.97
CA SER A 12 72.93 -7.07 -13.72
C SER A 12 74.08 -6.62 -12.79
N GLU A 13 74.32 -7.25 -11.67
CA GLU A 13 75.09 -8.38 -11.32
C GLU A 13 75.24 -8.55 -9.80
N ALA A 14 75.25 -9.80 -9.36
CA ALA A 14 75.65 -10.28 -8.05
C ALA A 14 77.23 -10.51 -8.06
N PRO A 15 77.90 -11.21 -7.12
CA PRO A 15 77.59 -11.69 -5.77
C PRO A 15 78.79 -11.43 -4.79
N VAL A 16 78.72 -11.84 -3.51
CA VAL A 16 79.82 -12.53 -2.75
C VAL A 16 79.28 -13.06 -1.40
N GLU A 17 79.45 -14.36 -1.18
CA GLU A 17 79.51 -15.07 0.11
C GLU A 17 80.95 -15.10 0.61
N PRO A 18 81.36 -15.80 1.72
CA PRO A 18 80.67 -16.31 2.91
C PRO A 18 81.41 -16.01 4.24
N THR A 19 80.84 -16.28 5.39
CA THR A 19 81.58 -16.92 6.50
C THR A 19 80.61 -17.52 7.55
N THR A 20 80.91 -18.73 7.82
CA THR A 20 80.41 -19.66 8.83
C THR A 20 80.74 -19.23 10.26
N GLU A 21 79.84 -19.44 11.19
CA GLU A 21 80.19 -19.87 12.56
C GLU A 21 78.98 -20.64 13.21
N THR A 22 79.38 -21.59 14.05
CA THR A 22 78.76 -22.83 14.48
C THR A 22 78.01 -22.67 15.83
N VAL A 23 76.77 -23.14 15.91
CA VAL A 23 75.96 -23.87 16.94
C VAL A 23 76.24 -23.64 18.46
N PRO A 24 75.19 -23.59 19.33
CA PRO A 24 74.64 -24.84 19.80
C PRO A 24 73.05 -24.90 19.85
N GLU A 25 72.66 -26.15 19.67
CA GLU A 25 71.41 -26.82 19.83
C GLU A 25 70.68 -26.49 21.17
N GLN A 26 69.43 -26.02 21.09
CA GLN A 26 68.44 -26.16 22.18
C GLN A 26 67.19 -26.71 21.58
N SER A 27 66.77 -27.83 22.14
CA SER A 27 65.48 -28.51 21.88
C SER A 27 64.30 -27.68 22.14
N GLU A 28 63.56 -27.36 21.12
CA GLU A 28 62.21 -26.71 21.22
C GLU A 28 61.18 -27.81 21.03
N GLN A 29 60.35 -27.93 22.09
CA GLN A 29 59.15 -28.73 22.08
C GLN A 29 58.13 -28.11 21.10
N SER A 30 57.72 -28.90 20.12
CA SER A 30 56.70 -28.58 19.18
C SER A 30 55.31 -28.54 19.91
N GLU A 31 54.72 -27.34 20.03
CA GLU A 31 53.31 -27.17 20.30
C GLU A 31 52.50 -27.62 19.09
N PRO A 32 51.32 -28.28 19.33
CA PRO A 32 50.44 -28.66 18.22
C PRO A 32 49.82 -27.41 17.57
N PRO A 33 49.53 -27.41 16.26
CA PRO A 33 48.91 -26.28 15.58
C PRO A 33 47.53 -26.01 16.13
N GLU A 34 47.32 -24.78 16.57
CA GLU A 34 46.02 -24.21 16.94
C GLU A 34 45.07 -24.31 15.75
N GLN A 35 43.97 -25.02 15.93
CA GLN A 35 42.89 -25.06 14.92
C GLN A 35 42.27 -23.67 14.81
N PRO A 36 42.06 -23.13 13.59
CA PRO A 36 41.34 -21.86 13.45
C PRO A 36 39.93 -22.03 13.99
N GLU A 37 39.54 -21.15 14.91
CA GLU A 37 38.14 -20.98 15.31
C GLU A 37 37.27 -20.78 14.07
N PRO A 38 36.06 -21.38 14.03
CA PRO A 38 35.16 -21.15 12.91
C PRO A 38 34.77 -19.68 12.88
N GLU A 39 35.09 -19.00 11.78
CA GLU A 39 34.61 -17.66 11.47
C GLU A 39 33.09 -17.67 11.59
N GLN A 40 32.54 -16.96 12.58
CA GLN A 40 31.14 -16.75 12.69
C GLN A 40 30.70 -15.89 11.50
N GLU A 41 29.92 -16.51 10.61
CA GLU A 41 29.25 -15.84 9.52
C GLU A 41 28.42 -14.68 10.11
N PRO A 42 28.51 -13.44 9.59
CA PRO A 42 27.77 -12.33 10.14
C PRO A 42 26.27 -12.64 10.10
N GLU A 43 25.65 -12.72 11.28
CA GLU A 43 24.20 -12.83 11.38
C GLU A 43 23.54 -11.72 10.56
N GLN A 44 22.85 -12.11 9.50
CA GLN A 44 22.03 -11.18 8.73
C GLN A 44 21.00 -10.58 9.68
N PRO A 45 20.84 -9.23 9.69
CA PRO A 45 19.82 -8.62 10.52
C PRO A 45 18.47 -9.23 10.18
N ALA A 46 17.78 -9.76 11.19
CA ALA A 46 16.44 -10.32 11.04
C ALA A 46 15.53 -9.29 10.38
N ALA A 47 14.82 -9.72 9.33
CA ALA A 47 13.83 -8.85 8.69
C ALA A 47 12.85 -8.33 9.77
N PRO A 48 12.44 -7.04 9.71
CA PRO A 48 11.52 -6.49 10.71
C PRO A 48 10.24 -7.33 10.76
N GLU A 49 9.86 -7.73 11.98
CA GLU A 49 8.65 -8.50 12.20
C GLU A 49 7.42 -7.69 11.71
N ARG A 50 6.57 -8.34 10.92
CA ARG A 50 5.33 -7.74 10.43
C ARG A 50 4.38 -7.49 11.60
N SER A 51 3.70 -6.34 11.59
CA SER A 51 2.63 -6.11 12.56
C SER A 51 1.51 -7.14 12.37
N LEU A 52 0.78 -7.46 13.45
CA LEU A 52 -0.36 -8.37 13.38
C LEU A 52 -1.41 -7.89 12.35
N HIS A 53 -1.65 -6.59 12.29
CA HIS A 53 -2.55 -6.01 11.28
C HIS A 53 -2.06 -6.27 9.86
N GLN A 54 -0.80 -6.01 9.59
CA GLN A 54 -0.18 -6.25 8.27
C GLN A 54 -0.31 -7.72 7.87
N GLN A 55 0.00 -8.63 8.78
CA GLN A 55 -0.11 -10.07 8.51
C GLN A 55 -1.55 -10.47 8.22
N ASN A 56 -2.52 -10.04 9.04
CA ASN A 56 -3.93 -10.34 8.83
C ASN A 56 -4.43 -9.81 7.47
N MET A 57 -4.00 -8.63 7.04
CA MET A 57 -4.40 -8.08 5.74
C MET A 57 -3.76 -8.82 4.58
N LEU A 58 -2.52 -9.25 4.70
CA LEU A 58 -1.85 -10.08 3.70
C LEU A 58 -2.54 -11.45 3.59
N ASP A 59 -2.86 -12.09 4.71
CA ASP A 59 -3.56 -13.37 4.73
C ASP A 59 -4.95 -13.25 4.10
N LEU A 60 -5.68 -12.18 4.41
CA LEU A 60 -6.98 -11.92 3.80
C LEU A 60 -6.87 -11.67 2.30
N LEU A 61 -5.86 -10.92 1.85
CA LEU A 61 -5.59 -10.70 0.43
C LEU A 61 -5.35 -12.01 -0.34
N GLU A 62 -4.66 -12.97 0.29
CA GLU A 62 -4.41 -14.28 -0.33
C GLU A 62 -5.70 -15.09 -0.54
N THR A 63 -6.77 -14.82 0.20
CA THR A 63 -8.07 -15.45 -0.01
C THR A 63 -8.82 -14.94 -1.23
N LEU A 64 -8.45 -13.76 -1.76
CA LEU A 64 -9.13 -13.18 -2.91
C LEU A 64 -8.74 -13.89 -4.20
N ALA A 65 -9.73 -14.18 -5.04
CA ALA A 65 -9.46 -14.70 -6.37
C ALA A 65 -8.68 -13.66 -7.22
N VAL A 66 -7.77 -14.15 -8.05
CA VAL A 66 -7.03 -13.32 -9.01
C VAL A 66 -7.56 -13.62 -10.40
N LYS A 67 -8.17 -12.61 -11.04
CA LYS A 67 -8.79 -12.73 -12.36
C LYS A 67 -8.63 -11.44 -13.14
N GLY A 68 -8.71 -11.51 -14.46
CA GLY A 68 -8.83 -10.33 -15.31
C GLY A 68 -10.14 -9.57 -15.09
N ARG A 69 -10.21 -8.34 -15.58
CA ARG A 69 -11.45 -7.54 -15.54
C ARG A 69 -12.52 -8.18 -16.43
N ALA A 70 -13.72 -8.33 -15.89
CA ALA A 70 -14.89 -8.64 -16.70
C ALA A 70 -15.28 -7.43 -17.57
N PRO A 71 -16.04 -7.64 -18.66
CA PRO A 71 -16.58 -6.55 -19.47
C PRO A 71 -17.34 -5.52 -18.63
N LYS A 72 -17.25 -4.26 -18.98
CA LYS A 72 -18.03 -3.19 -18.34
C LYS A 72 -19.47 -3.10 -18.83
N THR A 73 -19.85 -3.93 -19.80
CA THR A 73 -21.20 -3.99 -20.39
C THR A 73 -22.27 -4.08 -19.29
N GLY A 74 -23.31 -3.30 -19.44
CA GLY A 74 -24.44 -3.24 -18.50
C GLY A 74 -24.17 -2.38 -17.25
N TYR A 75 -22.97 -1.85 -17.07
CA TYR A 75 -22.68 -0.97 -15.95
C TYR A 75 -23.47 0.34 -16.05
N SER A 76 -24.17 0.66 -14.98
CA SER A 76 -24.60 2.01 -14.62
C SER A 76 -24.58 2.13 -13.10
N ARG A 77 -24.59 3.35 -12.59
CA ARG A 77 -24.68 3.55 -11.14
C ARG A 77 -26.00 3.05 -10.56
N ASP A 78 -27.06 3.05 -11.37
CA ASP A 78 -28.41 2.60 -10.96
C ASP A 78 -28.45 1.09 -10.67
N GLU A 79 -27.52 0.32 -11.23
CA GLU A 79 -27.36 -1.11 -10.92
C GLU A 79 -26.99 -1.36 -9.44
N PHE A 80 -26.55 -0.32 -8.72
CA PHE A 80 -26.21 -0.37 -7.30
C PHE A 80 -27.33 0.19 -6.40
N GLY A 81 -28.54 0.30 -6.92
CA GLY A 81 -29.74 0.65 -6.14
C GLY A 81 -29.80 2.11 -5.70
N GLN A 82 -30.51 2.35 -4.62
CA GLN A 82 -30.75 3.69 -4.11
C GLN A 82 -29.46 4.33 -3.59
N ARG A 83 -29.14 5.49 -4.15
CA ARG A 83 -28.00 6.29 -3.70
C ARG A 83 -28.25 6.82 -2.27
N TRP A 84 -27.23 6.65 -1.41
CA TRP A 84 -27.24 7.10 -0.02
C TRP A 84 -28.40 6.54 0.81
N LYS A 85 -28.82 5.31 0.52
CA LYS A 85 -29.86 4.64 1.27
C LYS A 85 -29.48 4.53 2.74
N ASP A 86 -30.42 4.85 3.61
CA ASP A 86 -30.34 4.60 5.05
C ASP A 86 -30.44 3.08 5.29
N ILE A 87 -29.28 2.39 5.28
CA ILE A 87 -29.24 0.93 5.41
C ILE A 87 -29.30 0.44 6.86
N ASP A 88 -28.91 1.27 7.82
CA ASP A 88 -28.95 0.95 9.25
C ASP A 88 -30.25 1.43 9.93
N ARG A 89 -31.09 2.13 9.17
CA ARG A 89 -32.40 2.64 9.60
C ARG A 89 -32.31 3.57 10.81
N ASN A 90 -31.28 4.39 10.85
CA ASN A 90 -31.11 5.40 11.89
C ASN A 90 -31.86 6.71 11.61
N GLY A 91 -32.51 6.81 10.46
CA GLY A 91 -33.28 7.98 10.02
C GLY A 91 -32.44 9.00 9.23
N CYS A 92 -31.16 8.74 9.01
CA CYS A 92 -30.25 9.58 8.24
C CYS A 92 -29.81 8.87 6.96
N ASP A 93 -29.59 9.62 5.88
CA ASP A 93 -28.98 9.03 4.69
C ASP A 93 -27.48 8.77 4.90
N GLN A 94 -26.94 7.81 4.16
CA GLN A 94 -25.53 7.42 4.31
C GLN A 94 -24.54 8.55 4.04
N ARG A 95 -24.84 9.49 3.16
CA ARG A 95 -23.98 10.64 2.94
C ARG A 95 -23.80 11.47 4.21
N ASN A 96 -24.90 11.78 4.90
CA ASN A 96 -24.85 12.53 6.14
C ASN A 96 -24.20 11.72 7.27
N ASP A 97 -24.45 10.43 7.35
CA ASP A 97 -23.80 9.56 8.34
C ASP A 97 -22.28 9.54 8.17
N ILE A 98 -21.79 9.42 6.94
CA ILE A 98 -20.34 9.44 6.67
C ILE A 98 -19.73 10.82 6.94
N LEU A 99 -20.42 11.91 6.56
CA LEU A 99 -19.96 13.25 6.91
C LEU A 99 -19.89 13.44 8.43
N ALA A 100 -20.91 12.98 9.18
CA ALA A 100 -20.92 13.07 10.64
C ALA A 100 -19.83 12.20 11.29
N ARG A 101 -19.49 11.05 10.68
CA ARG A 101 -18.42 10.15 11.17
C ARG A 101 -17.01 10.73 10.93
N ASP A 102 -16.78 11.28 9.74
CA ASP A 102 -15.44 11.60 9.24
C ASP A 102 -15.02 13.05 9.51
N LEU A 103 -15.97 13.98 9.67
CA LEU A 103 -15.69 15.37 10.00
C LEU A 103 -15.63 15.59 11.52
N THR A 104 -14.83 16.57 11.92
CA THR A 104 -14.84 17.15 13.27
C THR A 104 -15.60 18.47 13.25
N ASN A 105 -15.93 19.03 14.43
CA ASN A 105 -16.67 20.30 14.57
C ASN A 105 -17.94 20.34 13.71
N VAL A 106 -18.67 19.23 13.69
CA VAL A 106 -19.84 19.06 12.84
C VAL A 106 -21.00 19.92 13.32
N GLU A 107 -21.59 20.69 12.43
CA GLU A 107 -22.84 21.41 12.64
C GLU A 107 -24.00 20.71 11.92
N ALA A 108 -24.90 20.12 12.69
CA ALA A 108 -26.11 19.46 12.21
C ALA A 108 -27.32 19.83 13.11
N PRO A 109 -27.75 21.11 13.09
CA PRO A 109 -28.72 21.65 14.08
C PRO A 109 -30.11 21.01 14.02
N LYS A 110 -30.43 20.33 12.92
CA LYS A 110 -31.68 19.60 12.72
C LYS A 110 -31.49 18.08 12.68
N GLY A 111 -30.45 17.57 13.33
CA GLY A 111 -30.14 16.13 13.39
C GLY A 111 -29.26 15.66 12.26
N CYS A 112 -29.78 14.92 11.28
CA CYS A 112 -28.98 14.23 10.27
C CYS A 112 -28.19 15.13 9.32
N LYS A 113 -28.78 16.25 8.90
CA LYS A 113 -28.21 17.08 7.82
C LYS A 113 -27.00 17.86 8.29
N VAL A 114 -25.82 17.39 7.93
CA VAL A 114 -24.55 18.08 8.20
C VAL A 114 -24.46 19.34 7.33
N LEU A 115 -24.36 20.52 7.96
CA LEU A 115 -24.23 21.81 7.29
C LEU A 115 -22.78 22.26 7.14
N SER A 116 -21.94 21.98 8.13
CA SER A 116 -20.51 22.28 8.08
C SER A 116 -19.72 21.32 8.98
N GLY A 117 -18.42 21.35 8.83
CA GLY A 117 -17.46 20.57 9.62
C GLY A 117 -16.08 20.66 9.03
N ASP A 118 -15.11 20.08 9.72
CA ASP A 118 -13.71 20.10 9.33
C ASP A 118 -13.25 18.68 8.98
N LEU A 119 -12.67 18.51 7.81
CA LEU A 119 -12.09 17.26 7.35
C LEU A 119 -10.56 17.35 7.35
N GLN A 120 -9.92 16.44 8.08
CA GLN A 120 -8.55 16.10 7.82
C GLN A 120 -8.55 15.08 6.68
N ASP A 121 -8.36 15.54 5.45
CA ASP A 121 -8.54 14.70 4.27
C ASP A 121 -7.54 13.55 4.23
N PRO A 122 -8.01 12.29 4.20
CA PRO A 122 -7.12 11.14 4.17
C PRO A 122 -6.34 11.01 2.84
N TYR A 123 -6.89 11.51 1.74
CA TYR A 123 -6.27 11.33 0.42
C TYR A 123 -5.12 12.29 0.15
N THR A 124 -5.24 13.53 0.58
CA THR A 124 -4.21 14.56 0.35
C THR A 124 -3.42 14.93 1.60
N GLY A 125 -3.95 14.62 2.80
CA GLY A 125 -3.42 15.09 4.07
C GLY A 125 -3.75 16.55 4.37
N GLN A 126 -4.59 17.21 3.56
CA GLN A 126 -4.97 18.59 3.74
C GLN A 126 -6.14 18.75 4.71
N HIS A 127 -6.20 19.89 5.38
CA HIS A 127 -7.37 20.29 6.15
C HIS A 127 -8.36 20.99 5.22
N ILE A 128 -9.63 20.58 5.26
CA ILE A 128 -10.71 21.15 4.44
C ILE A 128 -11.86 21.54 5.35
N HIS A 129 -12.26 22.81 5.30
CA HIS A 129 -13.49 23.26 5.93
C HIS A 129 -14.66 23.01 4.97
N PHE A 130 -15.53 22.08 5.35
CA PHE A 130 -16.73 21.74 4.58
C PHE A 130 -17.87 22.69 4.94
N VAL A 131 -18.49 23.25 3.92
CA VAL A 131 -19.76 23.99 4.04
C VAL A 131 -20.72 23.45 2.99
N ARG A 132 -21.90 23.01 3.45
CA ARG A 132 -22.93 22.54 2.54
C ARG A 132 -23.47 23.69 1.68
N GLY A 133 -23.48 23.49 0.39
CA GLY A 133 -23.96 24.48 -0.55
C GLY A 133 -23.89 24.00 -1.99
N GLN A 134 -24.55 24.70 -2.89
CA GLN A 134 -24.64 24.30 -4.29
C GLN A 134 -23.27 24.23 -4.97
N LYS A 135 -22.33 25.14 -4.60
CA LYS A 135 -20.96 25.19 -5.14
C LYS A 135 -19.94 24.61 -4.17
N THR A 136 -20.17 24.68 -2.87
CA THR A 136 -19.19 24.36 -1.83
C THR A 136 -19.20 22.89 -1.44
N SER A 137 -20.31 22.18 -1.59
CA SER A 137 -20.41 20.74 -1.27
C SER A 137 -19.46 19.85 -2.08
N GLN A 138 -18.96 20.33 -3.21
CA GLN A 138 -18.02 19.59 -4.06
C GLN A 138 -16.61 19.49 -3.46
N ALA A 139 -16.28 20.35 -2.50
CA ALA A 139 -14.97 20.33 -1.84
C ALA A 139 -14.72 19.03 -1.07
N VAL A 140 -15.78 18.45 -0.50
CA VAL A 140 -15.76 17.15 0.18
C VAL A 140 -16.79 16.24 -0.45
N GLN A 141 -16.34 15.10 -0.95
CA GLN A 141 -17.18 14.07 -1.55
C GLN A 141 -17.13 12.80 -0.72
N ILE A 142 -18.15 11.95 -0.84
CA ILE A 142 -18.11 10.60 -0.29
C ILE A 142 -17.64 9.66 -1.40
N ASP A 143 -16.47 9.09 -1.23
CA ASP A 143 -15.89 8.12 -2.15
C ASP A 143 -16.31 6.69 -1.78
N HIS A 144 -16.49 5.87 -2.80
CA HIS A 144 -16.45 4.41 -2.69
C HIS A 144 -14.99 3.98 -2.80
N VAL A 145 -14.37 3.56 -1.70
CA VAL A 145 -12.93 3.19 -1.67
C VAL A 145 -12.65 2.09 -2.70
N VAL A 146 -13.53 1.09 -2.81
CA VAL A 146 -13.64 0.23 -3.98
C VAL A 146 -14.71 0.83 -4.89
N ALA A 147 -14.28 1.45 -6.00
CA ALA A 147 -15.16 2.18 -6.90
C ALA A 147 -16.23 1.27 -7.52
N LEU A 148 -17.45 1.80 -7.71
CA LEU A 148 -18.57 1.01 -8.25
C LEU A 148 -18.26 0.38 -9.60
N ALA A 149 -17.64 1.13 -10.52
CA ALA A 149 -17.28 0.63 -11.84
C ALA A 149 -16.15 -0.40 -11.79
N ASP A 150 -15.20 -0.26 -10.87
CA ASP A 150 -14.16 -1.27 -10.63
C ASP A 150 -14.77 -2.55 -10.06
N ALA A 151 -15.63 -2.42 -9.05
CA ALA A 151 -16.36 -3.55 -8.47
C ALA A 151 -17.20 -4.30 -9.51
N TRP A 152 -17.88 -3.58 -10.41
CA TRP A 152 -18.67 -4.18 -11.49
C TRP A 152 -17.82 -5.14 -12.34
N GLN A 153 -16.65 -4.71 -12.73
CA GLN A 153 -15.70 -5.51 -13.52
C GLN A 153 -14.96 -6.58 -12.73
N LYS A 154 -15.14 -6.63 -11.42
CA LYS A 154 -14.45 -7.56 -10.52
C LYS A 154 -15.42 -8.36 -9.65
N GLY A 155 -16.62 -8.62 -10.15
CA GLY A 155 -17.56 -9.56 -9.55
C GLY A 155 -18.89 -8.97 -9.12
N ALA A 156 -19.03 -7.64 -8.95
CA ALA A 156 -20.29 -7.05 -8.48
C ALA A 156 -21.46 -7.26 -9.46
N GLN A 157 -21.21 -7.43 -10.75
CA GLN A 157 -22.25 -7.77 -11.73
C GLN A 157 -22.90 -9.16 -11.46
N GLN A 158 -22.26 -10.02 -10.69
CA GLN A 158 -22.77 -11.34 -10.29
C GLN A 158 -23.52 -11.32 -8.95
N LEU A 159 -23.45 -10.20 -8.21
CA LEU A 159 -24.19 -10.03 -6.98
C LEU A 159 -25.68 -9.77 -7.27
N SER A 160 -26.55 -10.10 -6.29
CA SER A 160 -27.94 -9.68 -6.37
C SER A 160 -28.05 -8.15 -6.33
N PRO A 161 -29.13 -7.57 -6.87
CA PRO A 161 -29.38 -6.12 -6.76
C PRO A 161 -29.33 -5.60 -5.32
N GLU A 162 -29.87 -6.36 -4.37
CA GLU A 162 -29.87 -6.01 -2.94
C GLU A 162 -28.44 -5.99 -2.38
N ARG A 163 -27.62 -6.96 -2.78
CA ARG A 163 -26.22 -7.02 -2.33
C ARG A 163 -25.38 -5.91 -2.94
N ARG A 164 -25.64 -5.52 -4.18
CA ARG A 164 -25.00 -4.35 -4.80
C ARG A 164 -25.43 -3.05 -4.10
N GLU A 165 -26.70 -2.88 -3.75
CA GLU A 165 -27.18 -1.73 -3.00
C GLU A 165 -26.51 -1.65 -1.63
N GLN A 166 -26.37 -2.78 -0.95
CA GLN A 166 -25.65 -2.87 0.32
C GLN A 166 -24.18 -2.44 0.15
N PHE A 167 -23.49 -2.97 -0.86
CA PHE A 167 -22.11 -2.59 -1.17
C PHE A 167 -21.95 -1.07 -1.38
N ALA A 168 -22.84 -0.47 -2.15
CA ALA A 168 -22.78 0.95 -2.48
C ALA A 168 -23.09 1.88 -1.28
N ASN A 169 -23.71 1.36 -0.24
CA ASN A 169 -24.09 2.12 0.96
C ASN A 169 -23.38 1.61 2.23
N ASP A 170 -22.44 0.68 2.09
CA ASP A 170 -21.70 0.13 3.23
C ASP A 170 -20.72 1.18 3.80
N PRO A 171 -20.85 1.54 5.09
CA PRO A 171 -19.93 2.48 5.74
C PRO A 171 -18.45 2.05 5.63
N MET A 172 -18.17 0.75 5.55
CA MET A 172 -16.80 0.24 5.37
C MET A 172 -16.19 0.67 4.03
N ASN A 173 -17.02 0.82 2.99
CA ASN A 173 -16.58 1.23 1.64
C ASN A 173 -16.73 2.74 1.39
N LEU A 174 -17.22 3.51 2.34
CA LEU A 174 -17.51 4.92 2.17
C LEU A 174 -16.57 5.79 3.02
N LEU A 175 -16.05 6.85 2.41
CA LEU A 175 -15.08 7.75 3.05
C LEU A 175 -15.28 9.19 2.57
N ALA A 176 -15.34 10.15 3.49
CA ALA A 176 -15.32 11.57 3.15
C ALA A 176 -13.90 11.97 2.75
N VAL A 177 -13.75 12.56 1.58
CA VAL A 177 -12.45 12.85 0.97
C VAL A 177 -12.48 14.17 0.19
N ASP A 178 -11.28 14.67 -0.14
CA ASP A 178 -11.08 15.77 -1.07
C ASP A 178 -11.76 15.49 -2.43
N GLY A 179 -12.62 16.42 -2.86
CA GLY A 179 -13.37 16.26 -4.11
C GLY A 179 -12.48 16.11 -5.34
N PRO A 180 -11.50 17.00 -5.57
CA PRO A 180 -10.55 16.87 -6.68
C PRO A 180 -9.79 15.54 -6.69
N ALA A 181 -9.28 15.08 -5.55
CA ALA A 181 -8.59 13.80 -5.44
C ALA A 181 -9.52 12.61 -5.77
N ASN A 182 -10.77 12.66 -5.31
CA ASN A 182 -11.79 11.67 -5.64
C ASN A 182 -12.08 11.63 -7.15
N MET A 183 -12.21 12.78 -7.79
CA MET A 183 -12.40 12.87 -9.24
C MET A 183 -11.20 12.32 -10.00
N GLN A 184 -9.98 12.58 -9.54
CA GLN A 184 -8.76 12.03 -10.13
C GLN A 184 -8.71 10.50 -10.00
N LYS A 185 -9.09 9.96 -8.84
CA LYS A 185 -9.17 8.51 -8.62
C LYS A 185 -10.12 7.84 -9.60
N GLY A 186 -11.32 8.41 -9.80
CA GLY A 186 -12.32 7.83 -10.69
C GLY A 186 -12.64 6.38 -10.35
N ALA A 187 -12.55 5.49 -11.34
CA ALA A 187 -12.73 4.06 -11.18
C ALA A 187 -11.40 3.31 -10.94
N GLY A 188 -10.34 4.01 -10.54
CA GLY A 188 -9.03 3.43 -10.30
C GLY A 188 -9.01 2.42 -9.15
N ASP A 189 -8.21 1.37 -9.32
CA ASP A 189 -7.82 0.44 -8.26
C ASP A 189 -6.41 0.79 -7.72
N ALA A 190 -5.90 0.00 -6.78
CA ALA A 190 -4.59 0.25 -6.18
C ALA A 190 -3.41 0.17 -7.15
N ALA A 191 -3.58 -0.47 -8.31
CA ALA A 191 -2.56 -0.52 -9.36
C ALA A 191 -2.49 0.76 -10.19
N THR A 192 -3.58 1.52 -10.25
CA THR A 192 -3.71 2.70 -11.12
C THR A 192 -3.80 4.01 -10.35
N TRP A 193 -4.20 3.98 -9.09
CA TRP A 193 -4.27 5.14 -8.24
C TRP A 193 -4.06 4.79 -6.77
N LEU A 194 -3.31 5.62 -6.07
CA LEU A 194 -3.12 5.58 -4.62
C LEU A 194 -3.20 7.00 -4.05
N PRO A 195 -3.65 7.19 -2.80
CA PRO A 195 -3.63 8.48 -2.16
C PRO A 195 -2.24 9.14 -2.20
N ALA A 196 -2.19 10.43 -2.49
CA ALA A 196 -0.96 11.23 -2.41
C ALA A 196 -0.40 11.23 -0.98
N ASN A 197 -1.29 11.23 0.02
CA ASN A 197 -0.95 11.04 1.42
C ASN A 197 -0.45 9.60 1.67
N LYS A 198 0.86 9.44 1.64
CA LYS A 198 1.50 8.13 1.82
C LYS A 198 1.17 7.49 3.17
N GLY A 199 0.97 8.30 4.21
CA GLY A 199 0.61 7.81 5.56
C GLY A 199 -0.76 7.12 5.61
N PHE A 200 -1.64 7.36 4.66
CA PHE A 200 -2.96 6.73 4.60
C PHE A 200 -3.00 5.47 3.72
N ARG A 201 -1.98 5.19 2.93
CA ARG A 201 -2.01 4.09 1.95
C ARG A 201 -2.22 2.72 2.57
N CYS A 202 -1.63 2.45 3.73
CA CYS A 202 -1.87 1.22 4.48
C CYS A 202 -3.35 1.03 4.81
N THR A 203 -3.98 2.05 5.36
CA THR A 203 -5.41 2.04 5.69
C THR A 203 -6.25 1.91 4.43
N TYR A 204 -5.92 2.65 3.38
CA TYR A 204 -6.62 2.61 2.09
C TYR A 204 -6.66 1.22 1.47
N VAL A 205 -5.51 0.56 1.33
CA VAL A 205 -5.47 -0.79 0.75
C VAL A 205 -6.07 -1.84 1.69
N SER A 206 -5.98 -1.66 3.01
CA SER A 206 -6.65 -2.52 3.99
C SER A 206 -8.17 -2.45 3.86
N ILE A 207 -8.74 -1.28 3.66
CA ILE A 207 -10.18 -1.11 3.37
C ILE A 207 -10.54 -1.86 2.09
N GLN A 208 -9.77 -1.69 1.02
CA GLN A 208 -10.03 -2.37 -0.26
C GLN A 208 -10.04 -3.90 -0.12
N VAL A 209 -9.07 -4.46 0.60
CA VAL A 209 -8.99 -5.91 0.83
C VAL A 209 -10.20 -6.40 1.62
N ARG A 210 -10.55 -5.72 2.71
CA ARG A 210 -11.71 -6.08 3.55
C ARG A 210 -13.03 -6.00 2.80
N VAL A 211 -13.25 -4.93 2.03
CA VAL A 211 -14.47 -4.75 1.22
C VAL A 211 -14.56 -5.85 0.16
N LYS A 212 -13.46 -6.11 -0.55
CA LYS A 212 -13.46 -7.16 -1.57
C LYS A 212 -13.70 -8.55 -0.99
N ALA A 213 -13.14 -8.86 0.17
CA ALA A 213 -13.41 -10.11 0.87
C ALA A 213 -14.88 -10.24 1.29
N GLU A 214 -15.45 -9.19 1.87
CA GLU A 214 -16.86 -9.17 2.30
C GLU A 214 -17.84 -9.41 1.15
N TYR A 215 -17.56 -8.80 0.00
CA TYR A 215 -18.45 -8.88 -1.17
C TYR A 215 -17.99 -9.90 -2.22
N GLN A 216 -17.03 -10.75 -1.89
CA GLN A 216 -16.51 -11.80 -2.79
C GLN A 216 -16.07 -11.27 -4.15
N LEU A 217 -15.51 -10.07 -4.16
CA LEU A 217 -14.91 -9.47 -5.34
C LEU A 217 -13.48 -9.98 -5.52
N TRP A 218 -13.00 -9.96 -6.76
CA TRP A 218 -11.64 -10.36 -7.05
C TRP A 218 -10.71 -9.19 -7.28
N VAL A 219 -9.43 -9.47 -7.41
CA VAL A 219 -8.37 -8.53 -7.78
C VAL A 219 -7.74 -8.95 -9.11
N THR A 220 -7.20 -8.00 -9.85
CA THR A 220 -6.26 -8.34 -10.92
C THR A 220 -4.89 -8.63 -10.31
N GLN A 221 -4.00 -9.29 -11.08
CA GLN A 221 -2.64 -9.54 -10.64
C GLN A 221 -1.90 -8.23 -10.30
N ALA A 222 -2.01 -7.21 -11.16
CA ALA A 222 -1.39 -5.92 -10.92
C ALA A 222 -1.93 -5.22 -9.66
N GLU A 223 -3.23 -5.32 -9.39
CA GLU A 223 -3.85 -4.79 -8.18
C GLU A 223 -3.35 -5.52 -6.92
N LYS A 224 -3.29 -6.85 -6.96
CA LYS A 224 -2.77 -7.66 -5.86
C LYS A 224 -1.33 -7.27 -5.51
N GLU A 225 -0.47 -7.14 -6.50
CA GLU A 225 0.92 -6.73 -6.32
C GLU A 225 1.06 -5.32 -5.75
N ALA A 226 0.21 -4.39 -6.20
CA ALA A 226 0.18 -3.03 -5.66
C ALA A 226 -0.23 -3.02 -4.18
N ILE A 227 -1.26 -3.78 -3.82
CA ILE A 227 -1.73 -3.92 -2.43
C ILE A 227 -0.64 -4.56 -1.57
N GLN A 228 0.00 -5.63 -2.03
CA GLN A 228 1.10 -6.29 -1.31
C GLN A 228 2.26 -5.31 -1.05
N ARG A 229 2.62 -4.49 -2.04
CA ARG A 229 3.67 -3.46 -1.90
C ARG A 229 3.34 -2.44 -0.80
N GLU A 230 2.10 -1.95 -0.78
CA GLU A 230 1.70 -0.96 0.22
C GLU A 230 1.56 -1.60 1.62
N LEU A 231 1.00 -2.80 1.72
CA LEU A 231 0.95 -3.55 2.98
C LEU A 231 2.36 -3.88 3.51
N GLY A 232 3.32 -4.13 2.63
CA GLY A 232 4.72 -4.37 3.01
C GLY A 232 5.39 -3.17 3.68
N ARG A 233 4.81 -1.98 3.58
CA ARG A 233 5.31 -0.72 4.18
C ARG A 233 4.57 -0.33 5.46
N CYS A 234 3.55 -1.08 5.83
CA CYS A 234 2.82 -0.83 7.07
C CYS A 234 3.66 -1.20 8.30
#